data_80a2eb5da5240f63d8b8c54180268143
#
_entry.id   80a2eb5da5240f63d8b8c54180268143
#
_cell.length_a   1.000
_cell.length_b   1.000
_cell.length_c   1.000
_cell.angle_alpha   90.00
_cell.angle_beta   90.00
_cell.angle_gamma   90.00
#
_symmetry.space_group_name_H-M   'P 1'
#
loop_
_entity.id
_entity.type
_entity.pdbx_description
1 polymer ?
#
loop_
_entity_poly.entity_id
_entity_poly.type
_entity_poly.pdbx_seq_one_letter_code
_entity_poly.pdbx_strand_id
1 'polypeptide(L)'
;MADLVLFHHILGYTSGVAQMADELRAAGHTVYAPDLFDGQLPATIEEGQQLVQQAGDQHFQQLMAQYLADLPEQLAYVGTSWGAALAQHSAQTRAGALGAVLLEAFIGLDAPWGFGPWPHGVPVQIHGMDNDPFFSGDGDLQAAREFVGTASGQEHAQLFTYAGSSHLFTDSSLPTHDPAARSKVMERVIKFLSVL
;
A
#
# COMPACT_ATOMS: atom_id res chain seq x y z
N MET A 1 7.01 -13.43 12.20
CA MET A 1 5.52 -13.55 12.11
C MET A 1 4.95 -12.24 12.62
N ALA A 2 4.28 -11.48 11.77
CA ALA A 2 3.80 -10.15 12.09
C ALA A 2 2.27 -10.08 11.95
N ASP A 3 1.65 -9.22 12.76
CA ASP A 3 0.30 -8.76 12.54
C ASP A 3 0.33 -7.62 11.54
N LEU A 4 -0.49 -7.67 10.49
CA LEU A 4 -0.49 -6.65 9.44
C LEU A 4 -1.90 -6.27 8.98
N VAL A 5 -2.02 -5.03 8.50
CA VAL A 5 -3.23 -4.55 7.84
C VAL A 5 -2.96 -4.44 6.35
N LEU A 6 -3.84 -5.02 5.54
CA LEU A 6 -3.84 -4.91 4.07
C LEU A 6 -4.98 -4.01 3.62
N PHE A 7 -4.64 -2.84 3.06
CA PHE A 7 -5.60 -1.91 2.46
C PHE A 7 -5.74 -2.16 0.96
N HIS A 8 -6.99 -2.34 0.51
CA HIS A 8 -7.32 -2.52 -0.89
C HIS A 8 -7.14 -1.23 -1.71
N HIS A 9 -7.03 -1.37 -3.02
CA HIS A 9 -6.95 -0.26 -3.96
C HIS A 9 -8.33 0.38 -4.25
N ILE A 10 -8.34 1.38 -5.11
CA ILE A 10 -9.51 2.21 -5.44
C ILE A 10 -10.69 1.43 -6.07
N LEU A 11 -10.48 0.20 -6.55
CA LEU A 11 -11.55 -0.66 -7.07
C LEU A 11 -12.19 -1.57 -5.99
N GLY A 12 -11.88 -1.35 -4.71
CA GLY A 12 -12.49 -2.06 -3.59
C GLY A 12 -11.79 -3.38 -3.23
N TYR A 13 -12.44 -4.14 -2.36
CA TYR A 13 -11.93 -5.42 -1.87
C TYR A 13 -12.22 -6.54 -2.88
N THR A 14 -11.46 -6.57 -3.96
CA THR A 14 -11.57 -7.54 -5.05
C THR A 14 -11.16 -8.95 -4.64
N SER A 15 -11.45 -9.95 -5.47
CA SER A 15 -10.94 -11.31 -5.26
C SER A 15 -9.41 -11.40 -5.36
N GLY A 16 -8.74 -10.50 -6.09
CA GLY A 16 -7.28 -10.44 -6.14
C GLY A 16 -6.67 -9.89 -4.84
N VAL A 17 -7.31 -8.91 -4.21
CA VAL A 17 -6.94 -8.44 -2.86
C VAL A 17 -7.15 -9.54 -1.82
N ALA A 18 -8.29 -10.25 -1.87
CA ALA A 18 -8.56 -11.38 -1.00
C ALA A 18 -7.50 -12.48 -1.16
N GLN A 19 -7.12 -12.80 -2.39
CA GLN A 19 -6.05 -13.76 -2.66
C GLN A 19 -4.70 -13.31 -2.08
N MET A 20 -4.34 -12.03 -2.21
CA MET A 20 -3.11 -11.49 -1.59
C MET A 20 -3.14 -11.64 -0.07
N ALA A 21 -4.27 -11.35 0.57
CA ALA A 21 -4.44 -11.56 2.01
C ALA A 21 -4.23 -13.03 2.40
N ASP A 22 -4.78 -13.98 1.63
CA ASP A 22 -4.65 -15.40 1.89
C ASP A 22 -3.21 -15.91 1.68
N GLU A 23 -2.50 -15.41 0.68
CA GLU A 23 -1.08 -15.70 0.47
C GLU A 23 -0.21 -15.22 1.64
N LEU A 24 -0.48 -14.03 2.17
CA LEU A 24 0.21 -13.50 3.34
C LEU A 24 -0.12 -14.31 4.62
N ARG A 25 -1.38 -14.75 4.78
CA ARG A 25 -1.76 -15.68 5.86
C ARG A 25 -1.05 -17.03 5.73
N ALA A 26 -0.97 -17.58 4.52
CA ALA A 26 -0.26 -18.82 4.24
C ALA A 26 1.25 -18.70 4.51
N ALA A 27 1.83 -17.50 4.41
CA ALA A 27 3.20 -17.19 4.80
C ALA A 27 3.40 -17.06 6.32
N GLY A 28 2.34 -17.20 7.13
CA GLY A 28 2.39 -17.24 8.59
C GLY A 28 2.11 -15.91 9.28
N HIS A 29 1.53 -14.93 8.59
CA HIS A 29 1.14 -13.64 9.17
C HIS A 29 -0.33 -13.62 9.61
N THR A 30 -0.66 -12.81 10.62
CA THR A 30 -2.05 -12.43 10.90
C THR A 30 -2.41 -11.26 9.99
N VAL A 31 -3.42 -11.42 9.14
CA VAL A 31 -3.79 -10.40 8.15
C VAL A 31 -5.19 -9.86 8.42
N TYR A 32 -5.25 -8.59 8.75
CA TYR A 32 -6.46 -7.79 8.85
C TYR A 32 -6.67 -7.07 7.51
N ALA A 33 -7.76 -7.35 6.83
CA ALA A 33 -8.00 -6.79 5.50
C ALA A 33 -9.44 -6.22 5.45
N PRO A 34 -9.61 -4.94 5.87
CA PRO A 34 -10.92 -4.32 5.88
C PRO A 34 -11.44 -4.06 4.46
N ASP A 35 -12.72 -4.29 4.24
CA ASP A 35 -13.43 -3.74 3.10
C ASP A 35 -13.92 -2.33 3.45
N LEU A 36 -13.21 -1.31 2.95
CA LEU A 36 -13.50 0.09 3.22
C LEU A 36 -14.63 0.63 2.33
N PHE A 37 -15.10 -0.15 1.37
CA PHE A 37 -16.16 0.25 0.44
C PHE A 37 -17.49 -0.48 0.68
N ASP A 38 -17.60 -1.25 1.78
CA ASP A 38 -18.81 -1.97 2.17
C ASP A 38 -19.39 -2.83 1.02
N GLY A 39 -18.54 -3.63 0.39
CA GLY A 39 -18.89 -4.54 -0.71
C GLY A 39 -19.01 -3.87 -2.07
N GLN A 40 -18.80 -2.55 -2.18
CA GLN A 40 -18.82 -1.88 -3.47
C GLN A 40 -17.54 -2.17 -4.25
N LEU A 41 -17.69 -2.54 -5.52
CA LEU A 41 -16.60 -2.83 -6.44
C LEU A 41 -16.71 -1.92 -7.67
N PRO A 42 -16.15 -0.69 -7.63
CA PRO A 42 -16.11 0.18 -8.78
C PRO A 42 -15.49 -0.51 -9.99
N ALA A 43 -16.08 -0.34 -11.17
CA ALA A 43 -15.61 -0.99 -12.39
C ALA A 43 -14.40 -0.27 -13.01
N THR A 44 -14.23 1.02 -12.70
CA THR A 44 -13.11 1.84 -13.19
C THR A 44 -12.48 2.66 -12.07
N ILE A 45 -11.25 3.13 -12.31
CA ILE A 45 -10.54 4.00 -11.37
C ILE A 45 -11.34 5.29 -11.12
N GLU A 46 -11.94 5.86 -12.17
CA GLU A 46 -12.74 7.07 -12.08
C GLU A 46 -13.98 6.88 -11.18
N GLU A 47 -14.66 5.74 -11.30
CA GLU A 47 -15.79 5.41 -10.42
C GLU A 47 -15.34 5.28 -8.95
N GLY A 48 -14.20 4.63 -8.71
CA GLY A 48 -13.63 4.52 -7.38
C GLY A 48 -13.23 5.89 -6.80
N GLN A 49 -12.60 6.74 -7.60
CA GLN A 49 -12.27 8.11 -7.21
C GLN A 49 -13.52 8.93 -6.86
N GLN A 50 -14.59 8.80 -7.66
CA GLN A 50 -15.88 9.46 -7.38
C GLN A 50 -16.48 8.95 -6.07
N LEU A 51 -16.42 7.66 -5.77
CA LEU A 51 -16.88 7.09 -4.52
C LEU A 51 -16.13 7.69 -3.33
N VAL A 52 -14.80 7.74 -3.41
CA VAL A 52 -13.95 8.33 -2.35
C VAL A 52 -14.25 9.82 -2.18
N GLN A 53 -14.37 10.57 -3.28
CA GLN A 53 -14.67 11.99 -3.24
C GLN A 53 -16.06 12.28 -2.64
N GLN A 54 -17.08 11.48 -2.95
CA GLN A 54 -18.43 11.63 -2.41
C GLN A 54 -18.49 11.33 -0.91
N ALA A 55 -17.76 10.31 -0.46
CA ALA A 55 -17.68 9.97 0.96
C ALA A 55 -16.90 11.03 1.77
N GLY A 56 -15.89 11.65 1.14
CA GLY A 56 -15.01 12.66 1.73
C GLY A 56 -13.87 12.07 2.57
N ASP A 57 -12.77 12.81 2.66
CA ASP A 57 -11.55 12.35 3.33
C ASP A 57 -11.76 12.02 4.82
N GLN A 58 -12.59 12.79 5.51
CA GLN A 58 -12.90 12.54 6.92
C GLN A 58 -13.59 11.20 7.15
N HIS A 59 -14.43 10.73 6.22
CA HIS A 59 -15.11 9.44 6.33
C HIS A 59 -14.09 8.31 6.44
N PHE A 60 -13.15 8.23 5.50
CA PHE A 60 -12.16 7.16 5.50
C PHE A 60 -11.15 7.27 6.64
N GLN A 61 -10.78 8.48 7.06
CA GLN A 61 -9.94 8.69 8.24
C GLN A 61 -10.62 8.15 9.52
N GLN A 62 -11.91 8.45 9.71
CA GLN A 62 -12.68 7.95 10.84
C GLN A 62 -12.88 6.44 10.79
N LEU A 63 -13.20 5.89 9.60
CA LEU A 63 -13.36 4.45 9.40
C LEU A 63 -12.07 3.69 9.71
N MET A 64 -10.93 4.18 9.22
CA MET A 64 -9.62 3.62 9.54
C MET A 64 -9.30 3.72 11.03
N ALA A 65 -9.52 4.89 11.66
CA ALA A 65 -9.25 5.08 13.07
C ALA A 65 -10.07 4.11 13.94
N GLN A 66 -11.36 3.95 13.62
CA GLN A 66 -12.22 2.98 14.30
C GLN A 66 -11.74 1.54 14.09
N TYR A 67 -11.42 1.16 12.86
CA TYR A 67 -10.94 -0.18 12.54
C TYR A 67 -9.63 -0.51 13.28
N LEU A 68 -8.68 0.43 13.27
CA LEU A 68 -7.36 0.23 13.88
C LEU A 68 -7.39 0.31 15.43
N ALA A 69 -8.44 0.86 16.03
CA ALA A 69 -8.53 1.02 17.48
C ALA A 69 -8.59 -0.33 18.22
N ASP A 70 -9.20 -1.34 17.60
CA ASP A 70 -9.36 -2.68 18.18
C ASP A 70 -8.23 -3.64 17.83
N LEU A 71 -7.24 -3.19 17.02
CA LEU A 71 -6.11 -4.00 16.57
C LEU A 71 -4.89 -3.81 17.49
N PRO A 72 -3.91 -4.74 17.46
CA PRO A 72 -2.66 -4.61 18.19
C PRO A 72 -1.97 -3.28 17.91
N GLU A 73 -1.19 -2.78 18.88
CA GLU A 73 -0.40 -1.56 18.68
C GLU A 73 0.69 -1.77 17.62
N GLN A 74 1.37 -2.91 17.66
CA GLN A 74 2.42 -3.27 16.74
C GLN A 74 1.83 -3.90 15.47
N LEU A 75 1.88 -3.16 14.35
CA LEU A 75 1.35 -3.58 13.06
C LEU A 75 2.31 -3.23 11.93
N ALA A 76 2.41 -4.13 10.94
CA ALA A 76 2.90 -3.78 9.62
C ALA A 76 1.72 -3.32 8.72
N TYR A 77 2.01 -2.46 7.77
CA TYR A 77 0.99 -1.92 6.87
C TYR A 77 1.31 -2.26 5.43
N VAL A 78 0.36 -2.86 4.73
CA VAL A 78 0.45 -3.19 3.30
C VAL A 78 -0.69 -2.50 2.59
N GLY A 79 -0.43 -1.92 1.43
CA GLY A 79 -1.50 -1.32 0.65
C GLY A 79 -1.14 -1.20 -0.82
N THR A 80 -2.16 -1.12 -1.68
CA THR A 80 -2.02 -1.00 -3.12
C THR A 80 -2.70 0.28 -3.61
N SER A 81 -2.00 1.12 -4.38
CA SER A 81 -2.50 2.36 -4.97
C SER A 81 -3.12 3.27 -3.90
N TRP A 82 -4.41 3.59 -3.97
CA TRP A 82 -5.11 4.31 -2.90
C TRP A 82 -4.88 3.69 -1.50
N GLY A 83 -4.92 2.37 -1.40
CA GLY A 83 -4.60 1.66 -0.16
C GLY A 83 -3.14 1.82 0.28
N ALA A 84 -2.20 2.06 -0.64
CA ALA A 84 -0.82 2.36 -0.28
C ALA A 84 -0.71 3.73 0.42
N ALA A 85 -1.49 4.73 0.01
CA ALA A 85 -1.57 6.01 0.73
C ALA A 85 -2.11 5.82 2.16
N LEU A 86 -3.10 4.95 2.36
CA LEU A 86 -3.63 4.62 3.69
C LEU A 86 -2.59 3.87 4.55
N ALA A 87 -1.86 2.92 3.96
CA ALA A 87 -0.77 2.21 4.62
C ALA A 87 0.37 3.15 5.00
N GLN A 88 0.75 4.06 4.11
CA GLN A 88 1.77 5.08 4.35
C GLN A 88 1.34 6.02 5.47
N HIS A 89 0.13 6.56 5.42
CA HIS A 89 -0.43 7.40 6.49
C HIS A 89 -0.37 6.68 7.85
N SER A 90 -0.83 5.42 7.90
CA SER A 90 -0.83 4.64 9.14
C SER A 90 0.58 4.40 9.67
N ALA A 91 1.54 4.08 8.79
CA ALA A 91 2.93 3.87 9.17
C ALA A 91 3.61 5.15 9.69
N GLN A 92 3.24 6.33 9.13
CA GLN A 92 3.83 7.60 9.53
C GLN A 92 3.19 8.22 10.78
N THR A 93 1.93 7.93 11.07
CA THR A 93 1.17 8.63 12.12
C THR A 93 0.79 7.79 13.32
N ARG A 94 0.72 6.46 13.19
CA ARG A 94 0.36 5.57 14.30
C ARG A 94 1.60 5.04 15.00
N ALA A 95 1.62 5.10 16.31
CA ALA A 95 2.67 4.46 17.11
C ALA A 95 2.69 2.94 16.89
N GLY A 96 3.87 2.31 17.04
CA GLY A 96 4.02 0.86 16.93
C GLY A 96 4.10 0.31 15.50
N ALA A 97 4.27 1.16 14.48
CA ALA A 97 4.48 0.70 13.11
C ALA A 97 5.75 -0.15 13.02
N LEU A 98 5.61 -1.42 12.59
CA LEU A 98 6.70 -2.36 12.40
C LEU A 98 7.38 -2.19 11.05
N GLY A 99 6.65 -1.74 10.03
CA GLY A 99 7.12 -1.55 8.67
C GLY A 99 5.96 -1.30 7.72
N ALA A 100 6.28 -0.96 6.47
CA ALA A 100 5.27 -0.77 5.43
C ALA A 100 5.67 -1.41 4.10
N VAL A 101 4.66 -1.83 3.33
CA VAL A 101 4.77 -2.24 1.93
C VAL A 101 3.79 -1.40 1.13
N LEU A 102 4.32 -0.59 0.23
CA LEU A 102 3.57 0.36 -0.57
C LEU A 102 3.63 -0.09 -2.03
N LEU A 103 2.50 -0.57 -2.54
CA LEU A 103 2.39 -1.07 -3.90
C LEU A 103 1.72 0.01 -4.77
N GLU A 104 2.42 0.42 -5.82
CA GLU A 104 1.89 1.26 -6.92
C GLU A 104 1.48 2.68 -6.51
N ALA A 105 1.92 3.17 -5.33
CA ALA A 105 1.84 4.57 -4.93
C ALA A 105 2.88 4.90 -3.86
N PHE A 106 3.28 6.17 -3.79
CA PHE A 106 4.10 6.74 -2.72
C PHE A 106 3.84 8.25 -2.63
N ILE A 107 3.29 8.70 -1.53
CA ILE A 107 3.05 10.12 -1.30
C ILE A 107 4.36 10.78 -0.86
N GLY A 108 4.80 11.78 -1.62
CA GLY A 108 6.02 12.53 -1.30
C GLY A 108 5.96 13.14 0.11
N LEU A 109 7.04 13.00 0.88
CA LEU A 109 7.06 13.43 2.29
C LEU A 109 6.89 14.94 2.44
N ASP A 110 7.36 15.72 1.45
CA ASP A 110 7.26 17.18 1.42
C ASP A 110 6.05 17.68 0.60
N ALA A 111 5.17 16.78 0.14
CA ALA A 111 3.97 17.16 -0.58
C ALA A 111 3.02 17.94 0.36
N PRO A 112 2.27 18.95 -0.16
CA PRO A 112 1.29 19.67 0.66
C PRO A 112 0.23 18.80 1.33
N TRP A 113 -0.02 17.63 0.74
CA TRP A 113 -0.93 16.59 1.27
C TRP A 113 -0.18 15.39 1.86
N GLY A 114 1.14 15.54 2.10
CA GLY A 114 1.96 14.51 2.73
C GLY A 114 1.62 14.32 4.22
N PHE A 115 2.04 13.18 4.74
CA PHE A 115 1.73 12.79 6.13
C PHE A 115 2.84 13.16 7.11
N GLY A 116 3.80 13.97 6.68
CA GLY A 116 4.96 14.37 7.46
C GLY A 116 6.20 13.49 7.23
N PRO A 117 7.23 13.59 8.09
CA PRO A 117 8.46 12.83 7.91
C PRO A 117 8.26 11.33 8.09
N TRP A 118 9.08 10.53 7.41
CA TRP A 118 9.10 9.08 7.63
C TRP A 118 9.64 8.77 9.05
N PRO A 119 8.97 7.90 9.83
CA PRO A 119 9.41 7.59 11.19
C PRO A 119 10.76 6.88 11.21
N HIS A 120 11.60 7.27 12.13
CA HIS A 120 12.92 6.64 12.30
C HIS A 120 12.75 5.17 12.70
N GLY A 121 13.52 4.29 12.06
CA GLY A 121 13.55 2.86 12.37
C GLY A 121 12.38 2.05 11.79
N VAL A 122 11.45 2.64 11.04
CA VAL A 122 10.37 1.93 10.38
C VAL A 122 10.79 1.58 8.94
N PRO A 123 11.06 0.31 8.61
CA PRO A 123 11.46 -0.09 7.27
C PRO A 123 10.28 -0.04 6.30
N VAL A 124 10.57 0.23 5.01
CA VAL A 124 9.56 0.28 3.96
C VAL A 124 10.04 -0.32 2.65
N GLN A 125 9.16 -1.07 1.99
CA GLN A 125 9.31 -1.45 0.60
C GLN A 125 8.30 -0.72 -0.27
N ILE A 126 8.78 -0.16 -1.38
CA ILE A 126 7.97 0.55 -2.39
C ILE A 126 8.11 -0.21 -3.71
N HIS A 127 6.99 -0.53 -4.34
CA HIS A 127 6.94 -1.30 -5.58
C HIS A 127 6.03 -0.64 -6.60
N GLY A 128 6.43 -0.59 -7.88
CA GLY A 128 5.58 -0.11 -8.95
C GLY A 128 6.20 -0.35 -10.32
N MET A 129 5.42 -0.23 -11.39
CA MET A 129 5.94 -0.30 -12.74
C MET A 129 6.57 1.04 -13.16
N ASP A 130 7.66 0.97 -13.93
CA ASP A 130 8.48 2.14 -14.30
C ASP A 130 7.81 3.10 -15.29
N ASN A 131 6.78 2.64 -16.00
CA ASN A 131 5.97 3.43 -16.94
C ASN A 131 4.47 3.44 -16.57
N ASP A 132 4.11 3.09 -15.33
CA ASP A 132 2.75 3.21 -14.82
C ASP A 132 2.32 4.68 -14.85
N PRO A 133 1.22 5.05 -15.54
CA PRO A 133 0.78 6.44 -15.66
C PRO A 133 0.44 7.09 -14.32
N PHE A 134 0.02 6.31 -13.31
CA PHE A 134 -0.27 6.82 -11.96
C PHE A 134 1.00 6.88 -11.11
N PHE A 135 1.70 5.78 -10.95
CA PHE A 135 2.90 5.74 -10.11
C PHE A 135 4.07 6.54 -10.69
N SER A 136 4.33 6.41 -11.99
CA SER A 136 5.41 7.13 -12.67
C SER A 136 4.97 8.49 -13.21
N GLY A 137 3.73 8.58 -13.73
CA GLY A 137 3.21 9.78 -14.38
C GLY A 137 2.81 10.88 -13.40
N ASP A 138 2.24 10.53 -12.26
CA ASP A 138 1.78 11.49 -11.25
C ASP A 138 2.88 11.95 -10.29
N GLY A 139 4.10 11.39 -10.42
CA GLY A 139 5.27 11.83 -9.65
C GLY A 139 5.63 10.97 -8.45
N ASP A 140 4.84 9.96 -8.10
CA ASP A 140 5.08 9.07 -6.95
C ASP A 140 6.41 8.33 -7.06
N LEU A 141 6.76 7.81 -8.25
CA LEU A 141 8.05 7.17 -8.49
C LEU A 141 9.22 8.12 -8.26
N GLN A 142 9.08 9.39 -8.68
CA GLN A 142 10.12 10.40 -8.46
C GLN A 142 10.26 10.69 -6.96
N ALA A 143 9.16 10.89 -6.25
CA ALA A 143 9.15 11.10 -4.81
C ALA A 143 9.76 9.90 -4.05
N ALA A 144 9.46 8.67 -4.47
CA ALA A 144 10.06 7.46 -3.90
C ALA A 144 11.59 7.40 -4.12
N ARG A 145 12.07 7.78 -5.32
CA ARG A 145 13.51 7.87 -5.62
C ARG A 145 14.21 8.92 -4.76
N GLU A 146 13.60 10.08 -4.61
CA GLU A 146 14.11 11.16 -3.76
C GLU A 146 14.20 10.72 -2.31
N PHE A 147 13.15 10.09 -1.78
CA PHE A 147 13.15 9.56 -0.42
C PHE A 147 14.24 8.52 -0.20
N VAL A 148 14.35 7.50 -1.06
CA VAL A 148 15.42 6.47 -0.97
C VAL A 148 16.82 7.09 -1.07
N GLY A 149 16.97 8.22 -1.76
CA GLY A 149 18.23 8.96 -1.85
C GLY A 149 18.62 9.72 -0.57
N THR A 150 17.69 9.94 0.36
CA THR A 150 17.97 10.60 1.64
C THR A 150 18.73 9.69 2.61
N ALA A 151 19.35 10.24 3.65
CA ALA A 151 20.02 9.43 4.68
C ALA A 151 19.05 8.47 5.38
N SER A 152 17.85 8.95 5.72
CA SER A 152 16.79 8.11 6.31
C SER A 152 16.31 7.02 5.35
N GLY A 153 16.11 7.36 4.07
CA GLY A 153 15.69 6.39 3.07
C GLY A 153 16.73 5.31 2.79
N GLN A 154 18.02 5.67 2.74
CA GLN A 154 19.12 4.70 2.57
C GLN A 154 19.18 3.67 3.70
N GLU A 155 18.78 4.04 4.90
CA GLU A 155 18.78 3.15 6.05
C GLU A 155 17.54 2.24 6.10
N HIS A 156 16.38 2.72 5.66
CA HIS A 156 15.10 2.07 5.94
C HIS A 156 14.25 1.74 4.70
N ALA A 157 14.54 2.31 3.53
CA ALA A 157 13.68 2.17 2.36
C ALA A 157 14.29 1.35 1.24
N GLN A 158 13.45 0.54 0.59
CA GLN A 158 13.78 -0.19 -0.62
C GLN A 158 12.77 0.15 -1.71
N LEU A 159 13.24 0.57 -2.88
CA LEU A 159 12.42 0.81 -4.05
C LEU A 159 12.69 -0.26 -5.12
N PHE A 160 11.64 -0.91 -5.57
CA PHE A 160 11.67 -1.90 -6.63
C PHE A 160 10.79 -1.45 -7.80
N THR A 161 11.39 -1.29 -8.96
CA THR A 161 10.65 -1.03 -10.19
C THR A 161 10.59 -2.26 -11.07
N TYR A 162 9.49 -2.38 -11.81
CA TYR A 162 9.22 -3.47 -12.76
C TYR A 162 8.98 -2.86 -14.13
N ALA A 163 9.48 -3.51 -15.19
CA ALA A 163 9.25 -3.05 -16.55
C ALA A 163 7.78 -3.20 -16.93
N GLY A 164 7.12 -2.13 -17.31
CA GLY A 164 5.72 -2.14 -17.72
C GLY A 164 4.99 -0.84 -17.41
N SER A 165 3.72 -0.79 -17.82
CA SER A 165 2.87 0.38 -17.69
C SER A 165 1.52 0.10 -17.04
N SER A 166 1.32 -1.11 -16.52
CA SER A 166 0.04 -1.51 -15.91
C SER A 166 -0.05 -0.98 -14.49
N HIS A 167 -1.10 -0.19 -14.20
CA HIS A 167 -1.51 0.10 -12.83
C HIS A 167 -2.34 -1.05 -12.28
N LEU A 168 -2.26 -1.33 -10.99
CA LEU A 168 -2.89 -2.46 -10.30
C LEU A 168 -2.45 -3.83 -10.83
N PHE A 169 -1.20 -3.93 -11.32
CA PHE A 169 -0.65 -5.18 -11.86
C PHE A 169 -0.54 -6.29 -10.82
N THR A 170 -0.58 -5.93 -9.55
CA THR A 170 -0.50 -6.88 -8.43
C THR A 170 -1.83 -7.57 -8.13
N ASP A 171 -2.96 -7.07 -8.63
CA ASP A 171 -4.27 -7.68 -8.45
C ASP A 171 -4.54 -8.76 -9.50
N SER A 172 -4.62 -10.03 -9.05
CA SER A 172 -4.79 -11.20 -9.92
C SER A 172 -6.16 -11.31 -10.58
N SER A 173 -7.14 -10.53 -10.15
CA SER A 173 -8.49 -10.53 -10.69
C SER A 173 -8.72 -9.49 -11.79
N LEU A 174 -7.76 -8.60 -12.01
CA LEU A 174 -7.89 -7.51 -12.96
C LEU A 174 -7.22 -7.83 -14.31
N PRO A 175 -7.71 -7.24 -15.42
CA PRO A 175 -7.08 -7.39 -16.74
C PRO A 175 -5.64 -6.83 -16.80
N THR A 176 -5.29 -5.92 -15.90
CA THR A 176 -3.96 -5.29 -15.78
C THR A 176 -2.94 -6.18 -15.08
N HIS A 177 -3.36 -7.34 -14.58
CA HIS A 177 -2.50 -8.27 -13.85
C HIS A 177 -1.27 -8.71 -14.67
N ASP A 178 -0.09 -8.59 -14.06
CA ASP A 178 1.16 -9.18 -14.57
C ASP A 178 1.64 -10.28 -13.62
N PRO A 179 1.43 -11.56 -13.97
CA PRO A 179 1.80 -12.68 -13.09
C PRO A 179 3.30 -12.74 -12.77
N ALA A 180 4.16 -12.37 -13.72
CA ALA A 180 5.60 -12.44 -13.55
C ALA A 180 6.12 -11.34 -12.64
N ALA A 181 5.63 -10.12 -12.80
CA ALA A 181 5.96 -9.00 -11.93
C ALA A 181 5.38 -9.22 -10.52
N ARG A 182 4.10 -9.64 -10.41
CA ARG A 182 3.44 -9.96 -9.15
C ARG A 182 4.18 -11.02 -8.35
N SER A 183 4.63 -12.10 -9.01
CA SER A 183 5.39 -13.16 -8.33
C SER A 183 6.65 -12.62 -7.65
N LYS A 184 7.37 -11.71 -8.31
CA LYS A 184 8.56 -11.04 -7.74
C LYS A 184 8.20 -10.10 -6.59
N VAL A 185 7.05 -9.38 -6.70
CA VAL A 185 6.54 -8.54 -5.61
C VAL A 185 6.28 -9.41 -4.39
N MET A 186 5.49 -10.47 -4.53
CA MET A 186 5.10 -11.33 -3.40
C MET A 186 6.29 -12.01 -2.73
N GLU A 187 7.27 -12.49 -3.51
CA GLU A 187 8.52 -13.04 -2.97
C GLU A 187 9.25 -12.03 -2.07
N ARG A 188 9.37 -10.77 -2.54
CA ARG A 188 10.05 -9.71 -1.79
C ARG A 188 9.25 -9.29 -0.56
N VAL A 189 7.94 -9.12 -0.70
CA VAL A 189 7.03 -8.73 0.38
C VAL A 189 7.03 -9.77 1.50
N ILE A 190 6.88 -11.06 1.17
CA ILE A 190 6.89 -12.14 2.16
C ILE A 190 8.23 -12.19 2.89
N LYS A 191 9.34 -12.08 2.15
CA LYS A 191 10.67 -12.02 2.76
C LYS A 191 10.83 -10.81 3.68
N PHE A 192 10.39 -9.63 3.27
CA PHE A 192 10.44 -8.42 4.07
C PHE A 192 9.63 -8.56 5.35
N LEU A 193 8.38 -8.97 5.25
CA LEU A 193 7.48 -9.14 6.40
C LEU A 193 7.99 -10.22 7.38
N SER A 194 8.74 -11.22 6.91
CA SER A 194 9.24 -12.30 7.75
C SER A 194 10.31 -11.86 8.76
N VAL A 195 10.91 -10.69 8.57
CA VAL A 195 11.96 -10.14 9.45
C VAL A 195 11.49 -9.00 10.34
N LEU A 196 10.21 -8.60 10.21
CA LEU A 196 9.51 -7.69 11.14
C LEU A 196 8.96 -8.48 12.33
#